data_860da67440efb7197f6c02e8c78919e4
#
_entry.id   860da67440efb7197f6c02e8c78919e4
#
_cell.length_a   1.000
_cell.length_b   1.000
_cell.length_c   1.000
_cell.angle_alpha   90.00
_cell.angle_beta   90.00
_cell.angle_gamma   90.00
#
_symmetry.space_group_name_H-M   'P 1'
#
loop_
_entity.id
_entity.type
_entity.pdbx_description
1 polymer ?
#
loop_
_entity_poly.entity_id
_entity_poly.type
_entity_poly.pdbx_seq_one_letter_code
_entity_poly.pdbx_strand_id
1 'polypeptide(L)'
;ASARHLPAVALLAATVLMAAVMPAHALRVKEVASVQGVRTNQLTGYGLVVGLDGTGDQATQVPFTTQSLANYLQQMGITVPASAQSRMQPKNVAAVIVTAQLPAFAQPGQTIDINVSSMGNAKSLRGGTLIMTPLRGADGDIYALAQGNVVVGGAGASANGSKVQINQLSGGRIPAGGQVERAVATGLQQGDTVTLNLNSVDFSTAQLVVQAINGRLGDGLAQAIDGRTIEVAAPAAPSDRVAFIARIEELALTVPTPAAKVVINSRTGSIVLNQAVTLGACAVAHGSLSIVISTTPVISQPGAFSGGQTVVTQQSEISVCLLYTSPSPRDVEE
;
A
#
# COMPACT_ATOMS: atom_id res chain seq x y z
N ALA A 1 -4.13 17.77 -66.07
CA ALA A 1 -4.75 16.91 -65.08
C ALA A 1 -3.70 16.39 -64.08
N SER A 2 -3.13 17.23 -63.21
CA SER A 2 -2.17 16.72 -62.21
C SER A 2 -2.00 17.62 -60.97
N ALA A 3 -3.08 18.24 -60.47
CA ALA A 3 -2.96 19.18 -59.36
C ALA A 3 -3.89 18.90 -58.15
N ARG A 4 -4.45 17.69 -58.02
CA ARG A 4 -5.45 17.37 -56.96
C ARG A 4 -5.02 16.41 -55.89
N HIS A 5 -3.80 15.84 -55.93
CA HIS A 5 -3.36 14.85 -54.92
C HIS A 5 -2.40 15.36 -53.86
N LEU A 6 -1.86 16.59 -53.97
CA LEU A 6 -0.96 17.17 -52.96
C LEU A 6 -1.58 17.43 -51.57
N PRO A 7 -2.85 17.89 -51.44
CA PRO A 7 -3.39 18.16 -50.11
C PRO A 7 -3.70 16.88 -49.30
N ALA A 8 -4.03 15.78 -49.97
CA ALA A 8 -4.35 14.52 -49.26
C ALA A 8 -3.11 13.84 -48.65
N VAL A 9 -1.98 13.92 -49.34
CA VAL A 9 -0.71 13.34 -48.83
C VAL A 9 -0.15 14.18 -47.67
N ALA A 10 -0.29 15.52 -47.73
CA ALA A 10 0.09 16.42 -46.65
C ALA A 10 -0.78 16.22 -45.40
N LEU A 11 -2.10 15.98 -45.58
CA LEU A 11 -2.99 15.68 -44.42
C LEU A 11 -2.71 14.32 -43.80
N LEU A 12 -2.37 13.32 -44.58
CA LEU A 12 -1.99 11.99 -44.09
C LEU A 12 -0.64 12.02 -43.35
N ALA A 13 0.31 12.80 -43.84
CA ALA A 13 1.60 13.00 -43.17
C ALA A 13 1.45 13.76 -41.84
N ALA A 14 0.55 14.75 -41.75
CA ALA A 14 0.26 15.49 -40.55
C ALA A 14 -0.44 14.61 -39.50
N THR A 15 -1.36 13.71 -39.89
CA THR A 15 -2.01 12.78 -38.97
C THR A 15 -1.06 11.70 -38.45
N VAL A 16 -0.13 11.20 -39.25
CA VAL A 16 0.90 10.26 -38.81
C VAL A 16 1.90 10.93 -37.86
N LEU A 17 2.22 12.20 -38.05
CA LEU A 17 3.12 12.94 -37.16
C LEU A 17 2.46 13.26 -35.81
N MET A 18 1.14 13.45 -35.76
CA MET A 18 0.39 13.66 -34.52
C MET A 18 0.19 12.38 -33.68
N ALA A 19 0.22 11.20 -34.31
CA ALA A 19 0.09 9.91 -33.61
C ALA A 19 1.38 9.47 -32.89
N ALA A 20 2.53 10.11 -33.16
CA ALA A 20 3.81 9.73 -32.58
C ALA A 20 4.14 10.42 -31.25
N VAL A 21 3.33 11.33 -30.74
CA VAL A 21 3.53 11.96 -29.42
C VAL A 21 2.78 11.12 -28.36
N MET A 22 3.26 9.93 -28.08
CA MET A 22 2.91 9.27 -26.81
C MET A 22 3.50 10.11 -25.69
N PRO A 23 2.70 10.56 -24.70
CA PRO A 23 3.26 11.20 -23.53
C PRO A 23 4.18 10.19 -22.84
N ALA A 24 5.46 10.41 -22.92
CA ALA A 24 6.41 9.74 -22.05
C ALA A 24 6.02 10.15 -20.63
N HIS A 25 5.45 9.25 -19.85
CA HIS A 25 5.23 9.47 -18.43
C HIS A 25 6.62 9.60 -17.80
N ALA A 26 7.10 10.83 -17.69
CA ALA A 26 8.30 11.10 -16.91
C ALA A 26 7.96 10.85 -15.45
N LEU A 27 8.50 9.78 -14.85
CA LEU A 27 8.42 9.57 -13.41
C LEU A 27 9.01 10.79 -12.69
N ARG A 28 8.37 11.20 -11.60
CA ARG A 28 8.90 12.26 -10.73
C ARG A 28 9.61 11.66 -9.52
N VAL A 29 10.51 12.44 -8.93
CA VAL A 29 11.24 12.01 -7.73
C VAL A 29 10.28 11.53 -6.63
N LYS A 30 9.16 12.21 -6.38
CA LYS A 30 8.13 11.81 -5.39
C LYS A 30 7.48 10.45 -5.62
N GLU A 31 7.58 9.89 -6.83
CA GLU A 31 7.00 8.58 -7.16
C GLU A 31 7.98 7.45 -6.83
N VAL A 32 9.29 7.75 -6.80
CA VAL A 32 10.35 6.76 -6.56
C VAL A 32 11.06 6.93 -5.23
N ALA A 33 10.93 8.09 -4.58
CA ALA A 33 11.58 8.40 -3.32
C ALA A 33 10.61 9.05 -2.32
N SER A 34 10.93 8.90 -1.04
CA SER A 34 10.26 9.53 0.09
C SER A 34 11.27 10.24 0.98
N VAL A 35 10.84 11.31 1.65
CA VAL A 35 11.70 12.03 2.59
C VAL A 35 11.81 11.26 3.89
N GLN A 36 13.03 11.04 4.37
CA GLN A 36 13.27 10.34 5.63
C GLN A 36 12.62 11.06 6.81
N GLY A 37 12.02 10.29 7.72
CA GLY A 37 11.32 10.83 8.89
C GLY A 37 9.87 11.25 8.61
N VAL A 38 9.44 11.36 7.35
CA VAL A 38 8.05 11.61 6.98
C VAL A 38 7.33 10.28 6.84
N ARG A 39 6.76 9.79 7.95
CA ARG A 39 6.05 8.50 7.98
C ARG A 39 4.86 8.57 8.90
N THR A 40 3.88 7.72 8.64
CA THR A 40 2.79 7.47 9.56
C THR A 40 3.27 6.59 10.71
N ASN A 41 3.00 6.98 11.95
CA ASN A 41 3.36 6.21 13.14
C ASN A 41 2.12 5.45 13.64
N GLN A 42 2.33 4.19 14.01
CA GLN A 42 1.26 3.37 14.58
C GLN A 42 1.14 3.62 16.08
N LEU A 43 -0.07 3.87 16.53
CA LEU A 43 -0.40 4.03 17.95
C LEU A 43 -1.27 2.87 18.41
N THR A 44 -1.03 2.41 19.62
CA THR A 44 -1.83 1.37 20.27
C THR A 44 -2.20 1.77 21.68
N GLY A 45 -3.37 1.33 22.14
CA GLY A 45 -3.82 1.55 23.51
C GLY A 45 -4.73 0.42 23.97
N TYR A 46 -4.84 0.26 25.27
CA TYR A 46 -5.78 -0.62 25.92
C TYR A 46 -6.88 0.23 26.56
N GLY A 47 -8.14 -0.08 26.28
CA GLY A 47 -9.28 0.67 26.78
C GLY A 47 -10.48 -0.22 27.12
N LEU A 48 -11.53 0.43 27.60
CA LEU A 48 -12.82 -0.19 27.87
C LEU A 48 -13.90 0.48 27.02
N VAL A 49 -14.75 -0.34 26.42
CA VAL A 49 -16.01 0.12 25.80
C VAL A 49 -17.14 -0.18 26.77
N VAL A 50 -17.91 0.83 27.10
CA VAL A 50 -19.04 0.77 28.04
C VAL A 50 -20.38 1.03 27.34
N GLY A 51 -21.49 0.70 28.00
CA GLY A 51 -22.82 0.94 27.44
C GLY A 51 -23.30 -0.11 26.45
N LEU A 52 -22.70 -1.31 26.44
CA LEU A 52 -23.11 -2.41 25.59
C LEU A 52 -24.39 -3.07 26.13
N ASP A 53 -25.31 -3.40 25.22
CA ASP A 53 -26.61 -4.04 25.57
C ASP A 53 -26.45 -5.56 25.79
N GLY A 54 -25.82 -5.93 26.93
CA GLY A 54 -25.59 -7.31 27.31
C GLY A 54 -24.63 -8.08 26.41
N THR A 55 -23.95 -7.42 25.45
CA THR A 55 -23.04 -8.04 24.48
C THR A 55 -21.57 -7.90 24.86
N GLY A 56 -21.27 -7.33 26.00
CA GLY A 56 -19.92 -7.16 26.52
C GLY A 56 -19.26 -8.47 26.97
N ASP A 57 -18.13 -8.34 27.65
CA ASP A 57 -17.34 -9.47 28.10
C ASP A 57 -18.04 -10.25 29.22
N GLN A 58 -17.82 -11.57 29.23
CA GLN A 58 -18.24 -12.43 30.35
C GLN A 58 -17.14 -12.46 31.40
N ALA A 59 -17.37 -11.77 32.51
CA ALA A 59 -16.38 -11.57 33.58
C ALA A 59 -15.78 -12.87 34.12
N THR A 60 -16.52 -13.96 34.14
CA THR A 60 -16.04 -15.27 34.56
C THR A 60 -14.97 -15.87 33.65
N GLN A 61 -14.97 -15.49 32.36
CA GLN A 61 -14.01 -15.97 31.35
C GLN A 61 -12.92 -14.95 31.06
N VAL A 62 -13.19 -13.66 31.32
CA VAL A 62 -12.30 -12.54 31.02
C VAL A 62 -12.11 -11.66 32.28
N PRO A 63 -11.36 -12.16 33.28
CA PRO A 63 -11.25 -11.47 34.58
C PRO A 63 -10.54 -10.12 34.51
N PHE A 64 -9.69 -9.92 33.51
CA PHE A 64 -9.00 -8.63 33.32
C PHE A 64 -9.94 -7.47 32.97
N THR A 65 -11.09 -7.70 32.35
CA THR A 65 -12.08 -6.66 32.08
C THR A 65 -12.63 -6.10 33.38
N THR A 66 -12.96 -6.97 34.32
CA THR A 66 -13.46 -6.57 35.65
C THR A 66 -12.40 -5.83 36.46
N GLN A 67 -11.15 -6.31 36.42
CA GLN A 67 -10.04 -5.65 37.08
C GLN A 67 -9.76 -4.25 36.50
N SER A 68 -9.78 -4.13 35.18
CA SER A 68 -9.58 -2.83 34.51
C SER A 68 -10.69 -1.84 34.81
N LEU A 69 -11.93 -2.32 34.90
CA LEU A 69 -13.06 -1.49 35.30
C LEU A 69 -12.92 -1.02 36.76
N ALA A 70 -12.51 -1.89 37.68
CA ALA A 70 -12.26 -1.53 39.07
C ALA A 70 -11.12 -0.50 39.21
N ASN A 71 -10.02 -0.68 38.47
CA ASN A 71 -8.91 0.27 38.42
C ASN A 71 -9.35 1.64 37.86
N TYR A 72 -10.19 1.64 36.83
CA TYR A 72 -10.72 2.86 36.25
C TYR A 72 -11.62 3.60 37.24
N LEU A 73 -12.53 2.90 37.94
CA LEU A 73 -13.37 3.47 38.99
C LEU A 73 -12.53 4.03 40.14
N GLN A 74 -11.44 3.34 40.52
CA GLN A 74 -10.53 3.80 41.54
C GLN A 74 -9.83 5.12 41.16
N GLN A 75 -9.43 5.27 39.88
CA GLN A 75 -8.88 6.51 39.37
C GLN A 75 -9.89 7.67 39.44
N MET A 76 -11.19 7.37 39.34
CA MET A 76 -12.28 8.33 39.50
C MET A 76 -12.68 8.56 40.97
N GLY A 77 -11.95 8.00 41.94
CA GLY A 77 -12.22 8.14 43.37
C GLY A 77 -13.25 7.16 43.95
N ILE A 78 -13.70 6.18 43.18
CA ILE A 78 -14.66 5.15 43.60
C ILE A 78 -13.88 3.87 43.94
N THR A 79 -13.82 3.51 45.22
CA THR A 79 -13.17 2.31 45.71
C THR A 79 -14.13 1.12 45.70
N VAL A 80 -13.86 0.11 44.91
CA VAL A 80 -14.59 -1.16 44.89
C VAL A 80 -13.88 -2.15 45.81
N PRO A 81 -14.55 -2.63 46.90
CA PRO A 81 -13.96 -3.65 47.79
C PRO A 81 -13.61 -4.94 47.00
N ALA A 82 -12.53 -5.61 47.38
CA ALA A 82 -12.06 -6.84 46.69
C ALA A 82 -13.15 -7.95 46.69
N SER A 83 -13.94 -8.06 47.77
CA SER A 83 -15.07 -9.01 47.87
C SER A 83 -16.22 -8.70 46.92
N ALA A 84 -16.40 -7.43 46.53
CA ALA A 84 -17.39 -7.03 45.54
C ALA A 84 -16.84 -7.17 44.10
N GLN A 85 -15.58 -6.89 43.92
CA GLN A 85 -14.91 -7.01 42.61
C GLN A 85 -15.00 -8.42 42.02
N SER A 86 -14.83 -9.47 42.81
CA SER A 86 -14.95 -10.87 42.37
C SER A 86 -16.38 -11.27 41.97
N ARG A 87 -17.39 -10.50 42.40
CA ARG A 87 -18.82 -10.76 42.08
C ARG A 87 -19.35 -9.85 40.96
N MET A 88 -18.55 -8.89 40.51
CA MET A 88 -18.94 -8.04 39.40
C MET A 88 -19.05 -8.85 38.10
N GLN A 89 -20.18 -8.74 37.44
CA GLN A 89 -20.43 -9.36 36.13
C GLN A 89 -20.91 -8.30 35.12
N PRO A 90 -20.05 -7.36 34.74
CA PRO A 90 -20.44 -6.31 33.82
C PRO A 90 -20.63 -6.88 32.41
N LYS A 91 -21.87 -7.15 32.04
CA LYS A 91 -22.23 -7.61 30.67
C LYS A 91 -22.28 -6.45 29.67
N ASN A 92 -22.18 -5.22 30.16
CA ASN A 92 -22.26 -3.99 29.39
C ASN A 92 -20.87 -3.34 29.15
N VAL A 93 -19.77 -4.05 29.46
CA VAL A 93 -18.41 -3.58 29.32
C VAL A 93 -17.60 -4.59 28.52
N ALA A 94 -16.72 -4.12 27.66
CA ALA A 94 -15.75 -4.93 26.94
C ALA A 94 -14.36 -4.34 27.00
N ALA A 95 -13.36 -5.18 27.24
CA ALA A 95 -11.96 -4.82 27.08
C ALA A 95 -11.59 -4.78 25.59
N VAL A 96 -10.93 -3.71 25.17
CA VAL A 96 -10.62 -3.47 23.77
C VAL A 96 -9.17 -3.05 23.57
N ILE A 97 -8.62 -3.45 22.44
CA ILE A 97 -7.43 -2.82 21.89
C ILE A 97 -7.87 -1.69 20.96
N VAL A 98 -7.22 -0.57 21.09
CA VAL A 98 -7.45 0.62 20.29
C VAL A 98 -6.21 0.88 19.46
N THR A 99 -6.38 1.06 18.15
CA THR A 99 -5.29 1.35 17.23
C THR A 99 -5.59 2.61 16.43
N ALA A 100 -4.56 3.39 16.17
CA ALA A 100 -4.66 4.59 15.34
C ALA A 100 -3.41 4.77 14.48
N GLN A 101 -3.56 5.53 13.42
CA GLN A 101 -2.46 5.97 12.58
C GLN A 101 -2.25 7.46 12.81
N LEU A 102 -1.09 7.81 13.36
CA LEU A 102 -0.70 9.21 13.53
C LEU A 102 0.01 9.66 12.26
N PRO A 103 -0.58 10.57 11.48
CA PRO A 103 0.05 11.09 10.27
C PRO A 103 1.36 11.82 10.59
N ALA A 104 2.24 11.90 9.61
CA ALA A 104 3.38 12.80 9.70
C ALA A 104 2.92 14.24 9.92
N PHE A 105 3.67 15.00 10.70
CA PHE A 105 3.40 16.42 11.03
C PHE A 105 2.09 16.68 11.78
N ALA A 106 1.45 15.66 12.33
CA ALA A 106 0.27 15.88 13.16
C ALA A 106 0.61 16.77 14.36
N GLN A 107 -0.22 17.77 14.58
CA GLN A 107 -0.06 18.76 15.65
C GLN A 107 -1.00 18.47 16.84
N PRO A 108 -0.64 18.84 18.06
CA PRO A 108 -1.53 18.77 19.20
C PRO A 108 -2.87 19.46 18.92
N GLY A 109 -3.98 18.83 19.33
CA GLY A 109 -5.34 19.28 19.08
C GLY A 109 -5.97 18.77 17.78
N GLN A 110 -5.20 18.18 16.87
CA GLN A 110 -5.77 17.54 15.67
C GLN A 110 -6.45 16.22 16.03
N THR A 111 -7.48 15.89 15.27
CA THR A 111 -8.22 14.63 15.45
C THR A 111 -7.78 13.58 14.44
N ILE A 112 -7.74 12.33 14.88
CA ILE A 112 -7.42 11.16 14.07
C ILE A 112 -8.51 10.09 14.25
N ASP A 113 -8.67 9.28 13.23
CA ASP A 113 -9.57 8.13 13.29
C ASP A 113 -8.96 7.01 14.10
N ILE A 114 -9.78 6.32 14.87
CA ILE A 114 -9.35 5.17 15.66
C ILE A 114 -10.16 3.92 15.31
N ASN A 115 -9.50 2.78 15.40
CA ASN A 115 -10.12 1.47 15.28
C ASN A 115 -10.13 0.81 16.66
N VAL A 116 -11.23 0.15 16.97
CA VAL A 116 -11.48 -0.50 18.26
C VAL A 116 -11.80 -1.97 17.99
N SER A 117 -11.10 -2.87 18.66
CA SER A 117 -11.33 -4.32 18.54
C SER A 117 -11.41 -4.97 19.90
N SER A 118 -12.38 -5.86 20.11
CA SER A 118 -12.52 -6.59 21.36
C SER A 118 -11.33 -7.52 21.60
N MET A 119 -10.78 -7.48 22.81
CA MET A 119 -9.73 -8.40 23.27
C MET A 119 -10.30 -9.57 24.06
N GLY A 120 -11.51 -9.42 24.56
CA GLY A 120 -12.21 -10.44 25.33
C GLY A 120 -13.13 -11.30 24.47
N ASN A 121 -14.26 -11.68 25.06
CA ASN A 121 -15.28 -12.49 24.41
C ASN A 121 -16.60 -11.71 24.15
N ALA A 122 -16.51 -10.40 24.05
CA ALA A 122 -17.65 -9.55 23.71
C ALA A 122 -18.22 -9.94 22.34
N LYS A 123 -19.53 -10.12 22.29
CA LYS A 123 -20.24 -10.54 21.07
C LYS A 123 -20.42 -9.39 20.09
N SER A 124 -20.54 -8.17 20.59
CA SER A 124 -20.71 -6.96 19.78
C SER A 124 -20.28 -5.72 20.56
N LEU A 125 -19.64 -4.78 19.86
CA LEU A 125 -19.32 -3.45 20.38
C LEU A 125 -20.35 -2.37 19.96
N ARG A 126 -21.43 -2.77 19.32
CA ARG A 126 -22.44 -1.85 18.78
C ARG A 126 -23.12 -1.07 19.90
N GLY A 127 -23.25 0.24 19.71
CA GLY A 127 -23.88 1.15 20.68
C GLY A 127 -22.99 1.50 21.87
N GLY A 128 -21.79 0.89 21.97
CA GLY A 128 -20.87 1.18 23.05
C GLY A 128 -20.09 2.47 22.86
N THR A 129 -19.61 3.01 23.97
CA THR A 129 -18.75 4.20 24.02
C THR A 129 -17.39 3.80 24.58
N LEU A 130 -16.33 4.13 23.86
CA LEU A 130 -14.96 4.02 24.36
C LEU A 130 -14.72 5.11 25.40
N ILE A 131 -14.29 4.73 26.59
CA ILE A 131 -13.82 5.66 27.61
C ILE A 131 -12.43 6.19 27.25
N MET A 132 -12.03 7.31 27.87
CA MET A 132 -10.75 7.93 27.62
C MET A 132 -9.60 6.92 27.72
N THR A 133 -8.89 6.74 26.63
CA THR A 133 -7.85 5.70 26.45
C THR A 133 -6.59 6.34 25.90
N PRO A 134 -5.45 6.26 26.62
CA PRO A 134 -4.18 6.75 26.08
C PRO A 134 -3.66 5.84 24.97
N LEU A 135 -3.24 6.44 23.86
CA LEU A 135 -2.61 5.77 22.74
C LEU A 135 -1.11 6.02 22.77
N ARG A 136 -0.35 4.94 22.76
CA ARG A 136 1.11 4.96 22.88
C ARG A 136 1.77 4.59 21.56
N GLY A 137 2.92 5.22 21.33
CA GLY A 137 3.84 4.83 20.25
C GLY A 137 4.70 3.62 20.62
N ALA A 138 5.57 3.22 19.72
CA ALA A 138 6.52 2.12 19.92
C ALA A 138 7.57 2.42 21.02
N ASP A 139 7.80 3.70 21.32
CA ASP A 139 8.66 4.19 22.40
C ASP A 139 8.00 4.14 23.79
N GLY A 140 6.70 3.83 23.84
CA GLY A 140 5.89 3.80 25.06
C GLY A 140 5.31 5.14 25.49
N ASP A 141 5.65 6.22 24.81
CA ASP A 141 5.11 7.55 25.08
C ASP A 141 3.67 7.70 24.57
N ILE A 142 2.88 8.56 25.25
CA ILE A 142 1.50 8.86 24.86
C ILE A 142 1.53 9.98 23.81
N TYR A 143 0.91 9.72 22.66
CA TYR A 143 0.80 10.66 21.55
C TYR A 143 -0.62 11.13 21.29
N ALA A 144 -1.62 10.35 21.68
CA ALA A 144 -3.01 10.74 21.52
C ALA A 144 -3.90 10.17 22.64
N LEU A 145 -5.03 10.78 22.85
CA LEU A 145 -6.11 10.28 23.70
C LEU A 145 -7.31 9.91 22.83
N ALA A 146 -7.85 8.71 23.05
CA ALA A 146 -8.95 8.17 22.28
C ALA A 146 -10.23 8.10 23.13
N GLN A 147 -11.35 8.57 22.57
CA GLN A 147 -12.66 8.53 23.22
C GLN A 147 -13.78 8.65 22.17
N GLY A 148 -14.94 8.08 22.43
CA GLY A 148 -16.12 8.32 21.60
C GLY A 148 -16.99 7.10 21.35
N ASN A 149 -18.05 7.29 20.59
CA ASN A 149 -19.02 6.25 20.28
C ASN A 149 -18.52 5.33 19.17
N VAL A 150 -18.58 4.03 19.41
CA VAL A 150 -18.10 3.01 18.47
C VAL A 150 -19.12 2.79 17.36
N VAL A 151 -18.71 3.05 16.13
CA VAL A 151 -19.48 2.75 14.92
C VAL A 151 -19.07 1.37 14.42
N VAL A 152 -20.00 0.43 14.43
CA VAL A 152 -19.80 -0.95 13.95
C VAL A 152 -20.45 -1.10 12.58
N GLY A 153 -19.67 -1.46 11.57
CA GLY A 153 -20.13 -1.59 10.19
C GLY A 153 -20.85 -2.91 9.85
N GLY A 154 -21.16 -3.74 10.87
CA GLY A 154 -21.82 -5.04 10.70
C GLY A 154 -23.29 -5.03 11.16
N ALA A 155 -24.09 -5.92 10.60
CA ALA A 155 -25.44 -6.24 11.06
C ALA A 155 -25.52 -7.71 11.45
N GLY A 156 -26.16 -7.99 12.60
CA GLY A 156 -26.45 -9.35 13.04
C GLY A 156 -27.91 -9.43 13.46
N ALA A 157 -28.60 -10.47 13.03
CA ALA A 157 -29.94 -10.79 13.47
C ALA A 157 -29.99 -12.27 13.87
N SER A 158 -30.68 -12.57 14.96
CA SER A 158 -30.97 -13.94 15.37
C SER A 158 -32.45 -14.08 15.64
N ALA A 159 -33.08 -15.08 15.03
CA ALA A 159 -34.49 -15.46 15.27
C ALA A 159 -34.62 -16.98 15.21
N ASN A 160 -35.37 -17.57 16.15
CA ASN A 160 -35.74 -18.98 16.17
C ASN A 160 -34.58 -19.98 15.91
N GLY A 161 -33.39 -19.73 16.50
CA GLY A 161 -32.24 -20.61 16.33
C GLY A 161 -31.38 -20.36 15.08
N SER A 162 -31.82 -19.52 14.16
CA SER A 162 -31.04 -19.08 12.99
C SER A 162 -30.32 -17.77 13.29
N LYS A 163 -29.01 -17.74 13.04
CA LYS A 163 -28.17 -16.56 13.20
C LYS A 163 -27.61 -16.12 11.85
N VAL A 164 -27.98 -14.94 11.42
CA VAL A 164 -27.35 -14.29 10.25
C VAL A 164 -26.49 -13.16 10.75
N GLN A 165 -25.21 -13.23 10.46
CA GLN A 165 -24.24 -12.20 10.80
C GLN A 165 -23.55 -11.75 9.52
N ILE A 166 -23.69 -10.46 9.19
CA ILE A 166 -23.01 -9.81 8.09
C ILE A 166 -21.92 -8.92 8.69
N ASN A 167 -20.67 -9.23 8.41
CA ASN A 167 -19.47 -8.62 8.99
C ASN A 167 -19.28 -8.86 10.49
N GLN A 168 -18.10 -8.50 10.98
CA GLN A 168 -17.69 -8.75 12.36
C GLN A 168 -18.21 -7.65 13.28
N LEU A 169 -18.91 -8.03 14.37
CA LEU A 169 -19.48 -7.07 15.32
C LEU A 169 -18.54 -6.74 16.50
N SER A 170 -17.45 -7.50 16.66
CA SER A 170 -16.43 -7.32 17.71
C SER A 170 -15.38 -6.27 17.37
N GLY A 171 -15.49 -5.63 16.21
CA GLY A 171 -14.64 -4.51 15.78
C GLY A 171 -15.47 -3.33 15.33
N GLY A 172 -14.94 -2.13 15.50
CA GLY A 172 -15.59 -0.88 15.09
C GLY A 172 -14.58 0.24 14.89
N ARG A 173 -15.08 1.38 14.47
CA ARG A 173 -14.30 2.59 14.24
C ARG A 173 -14.95 3.77 14.95
N ILE A 174 -14.14 4.69 15.42
CA ILE A 174 -14.60 5.98 15.93
C ILE A 174 -13.97 7.07 15.06
N PRO A 175 -14.72 7.65 14.11
CA PRO A 175 -14.23 8.74 13.27
C PRO A 175 -13.87 9.95 14.15
N ALA A 176 -12.69 10.53 13.91
CA ALA A 176 -12.16 11.65 14.68
C ALA A 176 -12.14 11.42 16.21
N GLY A 177 -12.13 10.16 16.65
CA GLY A 177 -12.22 9.79 18.07
C GLY A 177 -10.90 9.87 18.84
N GLY A 178 -9.77 10.07 18.16
CA GLY A 178 -8.47 10.29 18.77
C GLY A 178 -8.06 11.75 18.68
N GLN A 179 -7.66 12.36 19.80
CA GLN A 179 -7.08 13.69 19.84
C GLN A 179 -5.57 13.58 20.02
N VAL A 180 -4.81 14.22 19.16
CA VAL A 180 -3.35 14.26 19.25
C VAL A 180 -2.94 15.19 20.39
N GLU A 181 -2.12 14.67 21.31
CA GLU A 181 -1.59 15.43 22.45
C GLU A 181 -0.13 15.83 22.27
N ARG A 182 0.62 15.01 21.50
CA ARG A 182 2.04 15.25 21.25
C ARG A 182 2.37 15.03 19.79
N ALA A 183 3.10 15.97 19.18
CA ALA A 183 3.66 15.81 17.85
C ALA A 183 4.87 14.87 17.88
N VAL A 184 5.04 14.06 16.84
CA VAL A 184 6.27 13.30 16.63
C VAL A 184 7.32 14.22 16.01
N ALA A 185 8.47 14.32 16.66
CA ALA A 185 9.59 15.08 16.12
C ALA A 185 10.07 14.42 14.81
N THR A 186 10.01 15.15 13.72
CA THR A 186 10.60 14.74 12.45
C THR A 186 11.98 15.36 12.33
N GLY A 187 12.99 14.58 11.94
CA GLY A 187 14.35 15.08 11.70
C GLY A 187 14.45 16.09 10.55
N LEU A 188 13.31 16.40 9.90
CA LEU A 188 13.28 17.27 8.72
C LEU A 188 13.78 18.70 8.97
N GLN A 189 13.63 19.19 10.20
CA GLN A 189 14.04 20.55 10.57
C GLN A 189 15.43 20.62 11.21
N GLN A 190 16.11 19.49 11.35
CA GLN A 190 17.42 19.40 12.00
C GLN A 190 18.52 19.13 10.96
N GLY A 191 19.70 19.73 11.16
CA GLY A 191 20.85 19.57 10.29
C GLY A 191 20.79 20.36 8.99
N ASP A 192 21.86 20.27 8.20
CA ASP A 192 22.04 20.99 6.92
C ASP A 192 21.74 20.10 5.71
N THR A 193 21.17 18.91 5.94
CA THR A 193 20.86 17.93 4.89
C THR A 193 19.44 17.41 5.02
N VAL A 194 18.91 16.97 3.91
CA VAL A 194 17.66 16.19 3.82
C VAL A 194 17.99 14.85 3.19
N THR A 195 17.55 13.78 3.83
CA THR A 195 17.74 12.42 3.34
C THR A 195 16.51 11.97 2.59
N LEU A 196 16.71 11.50 1.36
CA LEU A 196 15.70 10.85 0.55
C LEU A 196 15.92 9.35 0.56
N ASN A 197 14.87 8.58 0.79
CA ASN A 197 14.88 7.13 0.72
C ASN A 197 14.13 6.67 -0.52
N LEU A 198 14.79 5.89 -1.39
CA LEU A 198 14.14 5.26 -2.53
C LEU A 198 13.15 4.18 -2.03
N ASN A 199 12.01 4.07 -2.70
CA ASN A 199 10.98 3.07 -2.40
C ASN A 199 11.48 1.64 -2.68
N SER A 200 12.42 1.48 -3.61
CA SER A 200 13.10 0.21 -3.91
C SER A 200 14.62 0.42 -3.96
N VAL A 201 15.37 -0.62 -3.57
CA VAL A 201 16.83 -0.59 -3.66
C VAL A 201 17.24 -0.71 -5.12
N ASP A 202 17.81 0.34 -5.69
CA ASP A 202 18.31 0.38 -7.06
C ASP A 202 19.39 1.46 -7.22
N PHE A 203 20.61 1.04 -7.48
CA PHE A 203 21.75 1.95 -7.64
C PHE A 203 21.62 2.84 -8.90
N SER A 204 20.99 2.32 -9.96
CA SER A 204 20.77 3.09 -11.19
C SER A 204 19.80 4.23 -10.96
N THR A 205 18.66 3.94 -10.29
CA THR A 205 17.66 4.95 -9.94
C THR A 205 18.24 5.96 -8.94
N ALA A 206 19.04 5.53 -7.95
CA ALA A 206 19.72 6.44 -7.03
C ALA A 206 20.59 7.45 -7.77
N GLN A 207 21.38 6.96 -8.73
CA GLN A 207 22.26 7.81 -9.54
C GLN A 207 21.50 8.78 -10.44
N LEU A 208 20.37 8.33 -11.02
CA LEU A 208 19.51 9.19 -11.84
C LEU A 208 18.87 10.32 -11.01
N VAL A 209 18.43 10.01 -9.79
CA VAL A 209 17.89 11.02 -8.86
C VAL A 209 18.97 12.05 -8.50
N VAL A 210 20.20 11.60 -8.16
CA VAL A 210 21.33 12.48 -7.86
C VAL A 210 21.65 13.38 -9.06
N GLN A 211 21.72 12.83 -10.27
CA GLN A 211 21.96 13.60 -11.48
C GLN A 211 20.85 14.62 -11.76
N ALA A 212 19.59 14.25 -11.56
CA ALA A 212 18.46 15.16 -11.74
C ALA A 212 18.47 16.32 -10.75
N ILE A 213 18.80 16.05 -9.48
CA ILE A 213 18.92 17.07 -8.43
C ILE A 213 20.11 18.00 -8.74
N ASN A 214 21.30 17.45 -8.98
CA ASN A 214 22.51 18.23 -9.23
C ASN A 214 22.39 19.07 -10.50
N GLY A 215 21.82 18.52 -11.57
CA GLY A 215 21.67 19.24 -12.84
C GLY A 215 20.65 20.40 -12.82
N ARG A 216 19.70 20.39 -11.84
CA ARG A 216 18.65 21.41 -11.76
C ARG A 216 18.80 22.38 -10.60
N LEU A 217 19.38 21.96 -9.50
CA LEU A 217 19.43 22.73 -8.26
C LEU A 217 20.85 23.20 -7.92
N GLY A 218 21.87 22.59 -8.47
CA GLY A 218 23.28 22.96 -8.29
C GLY A 218 24.17 21.74 -8.11
N ASP A 219 25.35 21.77 -8.69
CA ASP A 219 26.33 20.69 -8.65
C ASP A 219 26.74 20.34 -7.20
N GLY A 220 26.82 19.05 -6.92
CA GLY A 220 27.29 18.53 -5.62
C GLY A 220 26.31 18.67 -4.45
N LEU A 221 25.07 19.11 -4.69
CA LEU A 221 24.04 19.20 -3.65
C LEU A 221 23.53 17.83 -3.21
N ALA A 222 23.43 16.88 -4.11
CA ALA A 222 22.96 15.53 -3.84
C ALA A 222 24.06 14.49 -3.98
N GLN A 223 24.09 13.53 -3.06
CA GLN A 223 25.02 12.41 -3.03
C GLN A 223 24.28 11.12 -2.66
N ALA A 224 24.47 10.06 -3.43
CA ALA A 224 23.98 8.73 -3.06
C ALA A 224 24.95 8.10 -2.05
N ILE A 225 24.44 7.75 -0.89
CA ILE A 225 25.19 7.03 0.15
C ILE A 225 25.17 5.53 -0.14
N ASP A 226 24.03 5.02 -0.59
CA ASP A 226 23.83 3.63 -0.98
C ASP A 226 22.75 3.51 -2.08
N GLY A 227 22.35 2.30 -2.42
CA GLY A 227 21.31 2.03 -3.45
C GLY A 227 19.90 2.44 -3.03
N ARG A 228 19.71 3.02 -1.84
CA ARG A 228 18.42 3.46 -1.31
C ARG A 228 18.44 4.85 -0.72
N THR A 229 19.57 5.28 -0.19
CA THR A 229 19.70 6.51 0.60
C THR A 229 20.44 7.58 -0.20
N ILE A 230 19.81 8.72 -0.36
CA ILE A 230 20.38 9.89 -1.04
C ILE A 230 20.37 11.05 -0.05
N GLU A 231 21.52 11.64 0.19
CA GLU A 231 21.68 12.82 1.03
C GLU A 231 21.73 14.05 0.16
N VAL A 232 20.96 15.07 0.53
CA VAL A 232 20.86 16.33 -0.23
C VAL A 232 21.11 17.50 0.73
N ALA A 233 22.07 18.34 0.42
CA ALA A 233 22.30 19.58 1.16
C ALA A 233 21.08 20.50 1.02
N ALA A 234 20.54 20.97 2.13
CA ALA A 234 19.29 21.70 2.19
C ALA A 234 19.44 23.02 2.96
N PRO A 235 18.62 24.04 2.63
CA PRO A 235 18.63 25.30 3.37
C PRO A 235 18.32 25.10 4.85
N ALA A 236 18.95 25.88 5.72
CA ALA A 236 18.72 25.83 7.17
C ALA A 236 17.35 26.39 7.57
N ALA A 237 16.83 27.40 6.84
CA ALA A 237 15.55 28.00 7.14
C ALA A 237 14.37 27.04 6.82
N PRO A 238 13.44 26.81 7.76
CA PRO A 238 12.36 25.83 7.59
C PRO A 238 11.45 26.10 6.38
N SER A 239 11.11 27.36 6.11
CA SER A 239 10.28 27.76 4.96
C SER A 239 10.94 27.42 3.63
N ASP A 240 12.24 27.74 3.54
CA ASP A 240 13.02 27.52 2.32
C ASP A 240 13.27 26.03 2.10
N ARG A 241 13.38 25.27 3.18
CA ARG A 241 13.51 23.80 3.15
C ARG A 241 12.27 23.12 2.59
N VAL A 242 11.08 23.56 2.98
CA VAL A 242 9.82 23.03 2.42
C VAL A 242 9.73 23.32 0.93
N ALA A 243 10.02 24.56 0.52
CA ALA A 243 10.04 24.95 -0.89
C ALA A 243 11.11 24.19 -1.69
N PHE A 244 12.25 23.91 -1.08
CA PHE A 244 13.34 23.15 -1.68
C PHE A 244 12.95 21.69 -1.91
N ILE A 245 12.34 21.04 -0.91
CA ILE A 245 11.84 19.65 -1.01
C ILE A 245 10.77 19.56 -2.09
N ALA A 246 9.81 20.48 -2.13
CA ALA A 246 8.79 20.51 -3.16
C ALA A 246 9.38 20.59 -4.57
N ARG A 247 10.45 21.37 -4.76
CA ARG A 247 11.17 21.43 -6.03
C ARG A 247 11.86 20.12 -6.39
N ILE A 248 12.45 19.42 -5.40
CA ILE A 248 13.05 18.10 -5.60
C ILE A 248 11.98 17.08 -6.01
N GLU A 249 10.86 17.04 -5.31
CA GLU A 249 9.77 16.09 -5.56
C GLU A 249 9.20 16.21 -6.97
N GLU A 250 9.23 17.40 -7.55
CA GLU A 250 8.70 17.65 -8.90
C GLU A 250 9.69 17.38 -10.03
N LEU A 251 10.96 17.07 -9.72
CA LEU A 251 11.95 16.78 -10.76
C LEU A 251 11.53 15.53 -11.55
N ALA A 252 11.54 15.69 -12.87
CA ALA A 252 11.27 14.58 -13.79
C ALA A 252 12.51 13.69 -13.93
N LEU A 253 12.28 12.38 -13.83
CA LEU A 253 13.29 11.35 -14.00
C LEU A 253 13.07 10.59 -15.31
N THR A 254 14.11 10.47 -16.11
CA THR A 254 14.09 9.57 -17.26
C THR A 254 14.60 8.21 -16.81
N VAL A 255 13.73 7.45 -16.13
CA VAL A 255 14.08 6.09 -15.69
C VAL A 255 14.00 5.16 -16.89
N PRO A 256 15.01 4.32 -17.15
CA PRO A 256 14.90 3.26 -18.15
C PRO A 256 13.73 2.35 -17.80
N THR A 257 13.02 1.89 -18.82
CA THR A 257 11.83 1.05 -18.66
C THR A 257 12.15 -0.13 -17.72
N PRO A 258 11.46 -0.29 -16.60
CA PRO A 258 11.74 -1.40 -15.68
C PRO A 258 11.53 -2.74 -16.38
N ALA A 259 12.28 -3.75 -15.97
CA ALA A 259 12.09 -5.09 -16.51
C ALA A 259 10.64 -5.56 -16.35
N ALA A 260 10.11 -6.21 -17.39
CA ALA A 260 8.78 -6.77 -17.35
C ALA A 260 8.65 -7.77 -16.19
N LYS A 261 7.64 -7.56 -15.32
CA LYS A 261 7.36 -8.45 -14.19
C LYS A 261 6.00 -9.11 -14.35
N VAL A 262 5.98 -10.41 -14.10
CA VAL A 262 4.76 -11.22 -14.00
C VAL A 262 4.56 -11.59 -12.53
N VAL A 263 3.46 -11.16 -11.94
CA VAL A 263 3.09 -11.53 -10.58
C VAL A 263 1.93 -12.52 -10.64
N ILE A 264 2.14 -13.71 -10.11
CA ILE A 264 1.15 -14.78 -10.10
C ILE A 264 0.69 -15.01 -8.66
N ASN A 265 -0.60 -14.85 -8.42
CA ASN A 265 -1.21 -15.26 -7.16
C ASN A 265 -1.72 -16.70 -7.29
N SER A 266 -0.98 -17.65 -6.74
CA SER A 266 -1.28 -19.08 -6.83
C SER A 266 -2.60 -19.48 -6.16
N ARG A 267 -3.09 -18.70 -5.19
CA ARG A 267 -4.34 -18.98 -4.48
C ARG A 267 -5.57 -18.57 -5.29
N THR A 268 -5.50 -17.46 -6.01
CA THR A 268 -6.63 -16.94 -6.79
C THR A 268 -6.52 -17.21 -8.28
N GLY A 269 -5.36 -17.69 -8.75
CA GLY A 269 -5.06 -17.88 -10.18
C GLY A 269 -4.90 -16.56 -10.96
N SER A 270 -4.85 -15.41 -10.26
CA SER A 270 -4.72 -14.11 -10.89
C SER A 270 -3.30 -13.87 -11.38
N ILE A 271 -3.17 -13.37 -12.59
CA ILE A 271 -1.89 -12.98 -13.20
C ILE A 271 -1.94 -11.46 -13.45
N VAL A 272 -0.94 -10.75 -12.95
CA VAL A 272 -0.78 -9.30 -13.15
C VAL A 272 0.51 -9.06 -13.90
N LEU A 273 0.41 -8.32 -15.00
CA LEU A 273 1.54 -7.90 -15.84
C LEU A 273 1.68 -6.38 -15.70
N ASN A 274 2.89 -5.90 -15.43
CA ASN A 274 3.14 -4.46 -15.35
C ASN A 274 3.28 -3.79 -16.72
N GLN A 275 3.63 -4.60 -17.75
CA GLN A 275 3.76 -4.18 -19.15
C GLN A 275 3.71 -5.40 -20.06
N ALA A 276 3.78 -5.19 -21.38
CA ALA A 276 3.85 -6.29 -22.34
C ALA A 276 5.10 -7.14 -22.06
N VAL A 277 4.90 -8.41 -21.76
CA VAL A 277 5.97 -9.39 -21.55
C VAL A 277 6.15 -10.17 -22.83
N THR A 278 7.35 -10.15 -23.40
CA THR A 278 7.70 -10.93 -24.58
C THR A 278 8.57 -12.13 -24.16
N LEU A 279 8.26 -13.29 -24.72
CA LEU A 279 9.08 -14.49 -24.56
C LEU A 279 10.00 -14.62 -25.76
N GLY A 280 11.29 -14.82 -25.52
CA GLY A 280 12.23 -15.26 -26.56
C GLY A 280 11.95 -16.69 -26.95
N ALA A 281 12.73 -17.21 -27.94
CA ALA A 281 12.64 -18.60 -28.34
C ALA A 281 12.87 -19.51 -27.11
N CYS A 282 11.89 -20.33 -26.77
CA CYS A 282 11.95 -21.25 -25.64
C CYS A 282 11.07 -22.47 -25.86
N ALA A 283 11.39 -23.54 -25.15
CA ALA A 283 10.56 -24.73 -25.06
C ALA A 283 10.20 -25.00 -23.61
N VAL A 284 8.91 -25.15 -23.32
CA VAL A 284 8.39 -25.44 -21.99
C VAL A 284 7.58 -26.72 -22.04
N ALA A 285 7.88 -27.67 -21.17
CA ALA A 285 7.12 -28.90 -21.00
C ALA A 285 6.64 -29.04 -19.56
N HIS A 286 5.37 -29.31 -19.37
CA HIS A 286 4.76 -29.54 -18.06
C HIS A 286 3.71 -30.65 -18.16
N GLY A 287 4.02 -31.83 -17.60
CA GLY A 287 3.17 -33.01 -17.73
C GLY A 287 3.07 -33.45 -19.23
N SER A 288 1.84 -33.51 -19.72
CA SER A 288 1.55 -33.86 -21.13
C SER A 288 1.53 -32.65 -22.08
N LEU A 289 1.72 -31.42 -21.54
CA LEU A 289 1.73 -30.20 -22.35
C LEU A 289 3.15 -29.81 -22.74
N SER A 290 3.40 -29.67 -24.04
CA SER A 290 4.64 -29.12 -24.57
C SER A 290 4.35 -27.90 -25.43
N ILE A 291 5.01 -26.79 -25.13
CA ILE A 291 4.90 -25.52 -25.87
C ILE A 291 6.28 -25.15 -26.38
N VAL A 292 6.40 -24.98 -27.70
CA VAL A 292 7.62 -24.52 -28.34
C VAL A 292 7.34 -23.18 -29.02
N ILE A 293 8.12 -22.17 -28.66
CA ILE A 293 8.12 -20.87 -29.30
C ILE A 293 9.39 -20.74 -30.11
N SER A 294 9.26 -20.64 -31.44
CA SER A 294 10.37 -20.42 -32.36
C SER A 294 10.22 -19.03 -32.99
N THR A 295 11.34 -18.35 -33.16
CA THR A 295 11.37 -17.05 -33.82
C THR A 295 12.30 -17.13 -34.99
N THR A 296 11.75 -16.93 -36.19
CA THR A 296 12.55 -16.94 -37.43
C THR A 296 12.58 -15.54 -38.06
N PRO A 297 13.74 -14.99 -38.39
CA PRO A 297 13.82 -13.73 -39.09
C PRO A 297 13.32 -13.91 -40.56
N VAL A 298 12.28 -13.15 -40.89
CA VAL A 298 11.80 -13.06 -42.28
C VAL A 298 12.41 -11.82 -42.90
N ILE A 299 13.21 -12.01 -43.92
CA ILE A 299 13.90 -10.95 -44.64
C ILE A 299 13.12 -10.63 -45.92
N SER A 300 12.55 -9.45 -45.98
CA SER A 300 11.96 -8.92 -47.21
C SER A 300 13.00 -8.10 -47.94
N GLN A 301 13.44 -8.56 -49.10
CA GLN A 301 14.36 -7.84 -49.97
C GLN A 301 13.60 -7.23 -51.14
N PRO A 302 13.88 -5.97 -51.51
CA PRO A 302 13.33 -5.39 -52.71
C PRO A 302 13.90 -6.09 -53.94
N GLY A 303 13.09 -6.19 -55.00
CA GLY A 303 13.54 -6.80 -56.26
C GLY A 303 14.76 -6.08 -56.88
N ALA A 304 15.56 -6.79 -57.69
CA ALA A 304 16.69 -6.21 -58.37
C ALA A 304 16.25 -4.97 -59.19
N PHE A 305 16.92 -3.84 -58.98
CA PHE A 305 16.63 -2.51 -59.58
C PHE A 305 15.44 -1.73 -58.96
N SER A 306 14.92 -2.10 -57.79
CA SER A 306 13.95 -1.27 -57.06
C SER A 306 14.64 -0.52 -55.89
N GLY A 307 14.27 0.77 -55.69
CA GLY A 307 14.84 1.64 -54.67
C GLY A 307 14.27 1.42 -53.25
N GLY A 308 14.07 0.16 -52.83
CA GLY A 308 13.55 -0.18 -51.51
C GLY A 308 14.67 -0.53 -50.51
N GLN A 309 14.38 -0.49 -49.21
CA GLN A 309 15.28 -0.95 -48.15
C GLN A 309 14.91 -2.36 -47.69
N THR A 310 15.93 -3.17 -47.36
CA THR A 310 15.73 -4.51 -46.78
C THR A 310 15.08 -4.34 -45.39
N VAL A 311 13.94 -4.96 -45.17
CA VAL A 311 13.24 -4.99 -43.87
C VAL A 311 13.38 -6.40 -43.29
N VAL A 312 13.92 -6.50 -42.09
CA VAL A 312 13.99 -7.74 -41.31
C VAL A 312 12.85 -7.70 -40.28
N THR A 313 11.91 -8.61 -40.42
CA THR A 313 10.79 -8.76 -39.48
C THR A 313 10.95 -10.11 -38.77
N GLN A 314 10.78 -10.14 -37.47
CA GLN A 314 10.77 -11.39 -36.71
C GLN A 314 9.34 -11.99 -36.73
N GLN A 315 9.22 -13.19 -37.25
CA GLN A 315 7.98 -13.96 -37.19
C GLN A 315 8.11 -15.03 -36.11
N SER A 316 7.24 -14.94 -35.10
CA SER A 316 7.19 -15.93 -34.02
C SER A 316 6.08 -16.95 -34.30
N GLU A 317 6.42 -18.23 -34.21
CA GLU A 317 5.48 -19.34 -34.32
C GLU A 317 5.38 -20.05 -32.98
N ILE A 318 4.15 -20.30 -32.54
CA ILE A 318 3.85 -20.99 -31.29
C ILE A 318 3.26 -22.37 -31.66
N SER A 319 3.95 -23.42 -31.31
CA SER A 319 3.47 -24.80 -31.44
C SER A 319 3.11 -25.36 -30.07
N VAL A 320 1.85 -25.72 -29.88
CA VAL A 320 1.34 -26.34 -28.65
C VAL A 320 1.00 -27.78 -28.93
N CYS A 321 1.69 -28.71 -28.27
CA CYS A 321 1.45 -30.13 -28.35
C CYS A 321 0.96 -30.70 -27.02
N LEU A 322 -0.21 -31.34 -27.03
CA LEU A 322 -0.72 -32.15 -25.94
C LEU A 322 -0.40 -33.60 -26.22
N LEU A 323 0.52 -34.17 -25.47
CA LEU A 323 0.82 -35.59 -25.54
C LEU A 323 -0.33 -36.35 -24.84
N TYR A 324 -1.30 -36.77 -25.64
CA TYR A 324 -2.35 -37.66 -25.16
C TYR A 324 -1.80 -39.10 -25.21
N THR A 325 -1.47 -39.66 -24.07
CA THR A 325 -1.22 -41.09 -23.97
C THR A 325 -2.57 -41.79 -24.10
N SER A 326 -2.89 -42.30 -25.27
CA SER A 326 -4.04 -43.22 -25.38
C SER A 326 -3.78 -44.40 -24.44
N PRO A 327 -4.79 -44.86 -23.69
CA PRO A 327 -4.63 -46.06 -22.87
C PRO A 327 -4.18 -47.24 -23.78
N SER A 328 -3.14 -47.92 -23.32
CA SER A 328 -2.65 -49.10 -24.01
C SER A 328 -3.80 -50.11 -24.14
N PRO A 329 -3.95 -50.83 -25.26
CA PRO A 329 -4.97 -51.86 -25.43
C PRO A 329 -4.92 -53.00 -24.38
N ARG A 330 -3.94 -52.99 -23.48
CA ARG A 330 -3.80 -53.96 -22.40
C ARG A 330 -4.56 -53.60 -21.11
N ASP A 331 -5.09 -52.40 -21.01
CA ASP A 331 -5.80 -51.93 -19.79
C ASP A 331 -7.32 -52.07 -19.91
N VAL A 332 -7.83 -52.86 -20.87
CA VAL A 332 -9.26 -53.10 -21.12
C VAL A 332 -9.64 -54.58 -20.89
N GLU A 333 -8.79 -55.37 -20.26
CA GLU A 333 -9.17 -56.72 -19.82
C GLU A 333 -8.92 -56.86 -18.29
N GLU A 334 -9.93 -56.49 -17.50
CA GLU A 334 -10.39 -57.22 -16.32
C GLU A 334 -11.73 -56.60 -15.87
#